data_b985dcfae3b9ce6705ebe07a72b342f7
#
_entry.id   b985dcfae3b9ce6705ebe07a72b342f7
#
_cell.length_a   1.000
_cell.length_b   1.000
_cell.length_c   1.000
_cell.angle_alpha   90.00
_cell.angle_beta   90.00
_cell.angle_gamma   90.00
#
_symmetry.space_group_name_H-M   'P 1'
#
loop_
_entity.id
_entity.type
_entity.pdbx_description
1 polymer ?
#
loop_
_entity_poly.entity_id
_entity_poly.type
_entity_poly.pdbx_seq_one_letter_code
_entity_poly.pdbx_strand_id
1 'polypeptide(L)'
;VHGSAPDIAGQGIANPSSILLSCAMLLDWLSHRKQQPALGKAAVAINRAVNAVLANRACHTPDLGGSASTLSFSSAVLDALRVEMP
;
A
#
# COMPACT_ATOMS: atom_id res chain seq x y z
N VAL A 1 -10.00 -6.72 -12.29
CA VAL A 1 -10.00 -6.25 -10.93
C VAL A 1 -9.46 -4.84 -10.80
N HIS A 2 -8.54 -4.48 -11.65
CA HIS A 2 -7.81 -3.24 -11.52
C HIS A 2 -8.11 -2.26 -12.67
N GLY A 3 -9.36 -2.25 -13.11
CA GLY A 3 -9.83 -1.30 -14.08
C GLY A 3 -10.01 0.09 -13.48
N SER A 4 -10.47 1.04 -14.29
CA SER A 4 -10.64 2.43 -13.89
C SER A 4 -11.77 2.67 -12.88
N ALA A 5 -12.62 1.67 -12.65
CA ALA A 5 -13.72 1.74 -11.69
C ALA A 5 -14.52 3.05 -11.79
N PRO A 6 -15.19 3.33 -12.91
CA PRO A 6 -15.79 4.64 -13.15
C PRO A 6 -16.88 5.02 -12.15
N ASP A 7 -17.51 4.04 -11.51
CA ASP A 7 -18.55 4.27 -10.49
C ASP A 7 -18.01 4.93 -9.22
N ILE A 8 -16.71 4.81 -8.94
CA ILE A 8 -16.09 5.42 -7.76
C ILE A 8 -15.02 6.45 -8.13
N ALA A 9 -14.82 6.72 -9.41
CA ALA A 9 -13.79 7.67 -9.84
C ALA A 9 -14.10 9.07 -9.26
N GLY A 10 -13.08 9.72 -8.73
CA GLY A 10 -13.19 11.06 -8.14
C GLY A 10 -13.75 11.10 -6.72
N GLN A 11 -14.17 9.97 -6.15
CA GLN A 11 -14.73 9.94 -4.79
C GLN A 11 -13.68 9.76 -3.69
N GLY A 12 -12.45 9.42 -4.04
CA GLY A 12 -11.37 9.23 -3.07
C GLY A 12 -11.57 8.04 -2.14
N ILE A 13 -12.27 7.01 -2.59
CA ILE A 13 -12.61 5.83 -1.77
C ILE A 13 -11.94 4.54 -2.24
N ALA A 14 -11.16 4.58 -3.32
CA ALA A 14 -10.48 3.39 -3.82
C ALA A 14 -9.40 2.90 -2.86
N ASN A 15 -9.28 1.58 -2.72
CA ASN A 15 -8.27 0.94 -1.89
C ASN A 15 -6.94 0.89 -2.68
N PRO A 16 -5.88 1.57 -2.21
CA PRO A 16 -4.61 1.61 -2.93
C PRO A 16 -3.67 0.44 -2.61
N SER A 17 -4.08 -0.52 -1.78
CA SER A 17 -3.18 -1.59 -1.32
C SER A 17 -2.60 -2.40 -2.47
N SER A 18 -3.37 -2.68 -3.50
CA SER A 18 -2.93 -3.49 -4.63
C SER A 18 -1.77 -2.83 -5.39
N ILE A 19 -1.88 -1.54 -5.68
CA ILE A 19 -0.80 -0.82 -6.38
C ILE A 19 0.44 -0.70 -5.49
N LEU A 20 0.25 -0.51 -4.18
CA LEU A 20 1.37 -0.43 -3.24
C LEU A 20 2.11 -1.77 -3.14
N LEU A 21 1.38 -2.89 -3.07
CA LEU A 21 1.98 -4.21 -3.05
C LEU A 21 2.66 -4.54 -4.38
N SER A 22 2.12 -4.08 -5.50
CA SER A 22 2.75 -4.24 -6.80
C SER A 22 4.07 -3.47 -6.88
N CYS A 23 4.12 -2.27 -6.31
CA CYS A 23 5.37 -1.50 -6.21
C CYS A 23 6.41 -2.24 -5.38
N ALA A 24 6.00 -2.86 -4.27
CA ALA A 24 6.89 -3.66 -3.44
C ALA A 24 7.47 -4.86 -4.23
N MET A 25 6.64 -5.53 -5.02
CA MET A 25 7.09 -6.62 -5.87
C MET A 25 8.11 -6.15 -6.90
N LEU A 26 7.88 -4.98 -7.51
CA LEU A 26 8.82 -4.40 -8.46
C LEU A 26 10.16 -4.09 -7.80
N LEU A 27 10.14 -3.48 -6.62
CA LEU A 27 11.36 -3.17 -5.87
C LEU A 27 12.12 -4.43 -5.49
N ASP A 28 11.43 -5.49 -5.10
CA ASP A 28 12.06 -6.77 -4.78
C ASP A 28 12.74 -7.36 -6.02
N TRP A 29 12.05 -7.34 -7.16
CA TRP A 29 12.60 -7.83 -8.42
C TRP A 29 13.85 -7.02 -8.82
N LEU A 30 13.79 -5.69 -8.72
CA LEU A 30 14.91 -4.82 -9.03
C LEU A 30 16.08 -5.03 -8.06
N SER A 31 15.80 -5.34 -6.80
CA SER A 31 16.83 -5.65 -5.80
C SER A 31 17.70 -6.81 -6.25
N HIS A 32 17.07 -7.88 -6.75
CA HIS A 32 17.78 -9.05 -7.25
C HIS A 32 18.47 -8.77 -8.57
N ARG A 33 17.75 -8.12 -9.49
CA ARG A 33 18.24 -7.86 -10.84
C ARG A 33 19.45 -6.92 -10.85
N LYS A 34 19.42 -5.89 -10.00
CA LYS A 34 20.46 -4.85 -9.93
C LYS A 34 21.43 -5.05 -8.77
N GLN A 35 21.27 -6.11 -8.00
CA GLN A 35 22.09 -6.37 -6.80
C GLN A 35 22.12 -5.16 -5.87
N GLN A 36 20.93 -4.62 -5.58
CA GLN A 36 20.73 -3.46 -4.70
C GLN A 36 19.93 -3.87 -3.46
N PRO A 37 20.58 -4.32 -2.37
CA PRO A 37 19.87 -4.80 -1.18
C PRO A 37 18.94 -3.77 -0.55
N ALA A 38 19.25 -2.48 -0.70
CA ALA A 38 18.38 -1.42 -0.17
C ALA A 38 16.98 -1.46 -0.78
N LEU A 39 16.85 -1.84 -2.05
CA LEU A 39 15.55 -1.97 -2.71
C LEU A 39 14.74 -3.13 -2.11
N GLY A 40 15.40 -4.22 -1.76
CA GLY A 40 14.76 -5.35 -1.09
C GLY A 40 14.28 -4.99 0.30
N LYS A 41 15.05 -4.21 1.05
CA LYS A 41 14.64 -3.72 2.37
C LYS A 41 13.42 -2.80 2.25
N ALA A 42 13.40 -1.94 1.23
CA ALA A 42 12.24 -1.08 0.97
C ALA A 42 10.99 -1.91 0.64
N ALA A 43 11.14 -2.96 -0.17
CA ALA A 43 10.03 -3.86 -0.51
C ALA A 43 9.44 -4.51 0.74
N VAL A 44 10.28 -5.03 1.64
CA VAL A 44 9.84 -5.62 2.90
C VAL A 44 9.11 -4.59 3.76
N ALA A 45 9.65 -3.39 3.87
CA ALA A 45 9.05 -2.32 4.67
C ALA A 45 7.66 -1.94 4.15
N ILE A 46 7.49 -1.82 2.83
CA ILE A 46 6.20 -1.52 2.21
C ILE A 46 5.20 -2.64 2.48
N ASN A 47 5.59 -3.90 2.31
CA ASN A 47 4.73 -5.04 2.59
C ASN A 47 4.26 -5.04 4.05
N ARG A 48 5.16 -4.81 4.99
CA ARG A 48 4.82 -4.76 6.41
C ARG A 48 3.89 -3.61 6.73
N ALA A 49 4.15 -2.43 6.17
CA ALA A 49 3.32 -1.25 6.38
C ALA A 49 1.90 -1.46 5.86
N VAL A 50 1.76 -1.97 4.63
CA VAL A 50 0.44 -2.23 4.04
C VAL A 50 -0.32 -3.28 4.85
N ASN A 51 0.35 -4.37 5.24
CA ASN A 51 -0.29 -5.43 6.02
C ASN A 51 -0.72 -4.94 7.40
N ALA A 52 0.06 -4.08 8.05
CA ALA A 52 -0.31 -3.50 9.33
C ALA A 52 -1.57 -2.64 9.21
N VAL A 53 -1.68 -1.85 8.15
CA VAL A 53 -2.85 -1.01 7.90
C VAL A 53 -4.08 -1.87 7.56
N LEU A 54 -3.90 -2.92 6.74
CA LEU A 54 -4.99 -3.84 6.40
C LEU A 54 -5.52 -4.59 7.62
N ALA A 55 -4.69 -4.82 8.63
CA ALA A 55 -5.10 -5.46 9.87
C ALA A 55 -5.93 -4.53 10.76
N ASN A 56 -5.91 -3.22 10.51
CA ASN A 56 -6.64 -2.23 11.29
C ASN A 56 -7.96 -1.88 10.60
N ARG A 57 -9.09 -2.31 11.17
CA ARG A 57 -10.41 -2.07 10.58
C ARG A 57 -10.76 -0.60 10.43
N ALA A 58 -10.23 0.25 11.29
CA ALA A 58 -10.46 1.69 11.21
C ALA A 58 -9.87 2.31 9.92
N CYS A 59 -8.91 1.62 9.29
CA CYS A 59 -8.28 2.07 8.05
C CYS A 59 -8.89 1.44 6.80
N HIS A 60 -9.93 0.60 6.94
CA HIS A 60 -10.52 -0.08 5.79
C HIS A 60 -11.31 0.89 4.92
N THR A 61 -11.04 0.85 3.61
CA THR A 61 -11.81 1.55 2.58
C THR A 61 -13.15 0.83 2.35
N PRO A 62 -14.12 1.46 1.63
CA PRO A 62 -15.45 0.87 1.46
C PRO A 62 -15.47 -0.54 0.84
N ASP A 63 -14.54 -0.88 -0.03
CA ASP A 63 -14.44 -2.23 -0.62
C ASP A 63 -14.19 -3.31 0.44
N LEU A 64 -13.61 -2.94 1.59
CA LEU A 64 -13.38 -3.82 2.73
C LEU A 64 -14.43 -3.65 3.83
N GLY A 65 -15.50 -2.90 3.55
CA GLY A 65 -16.57 -2.64 4.49
C GLY A 65 -16.31 -1.49 5.46
N GLY A 66 -15.26 -0.72 5.25
CA GLY A 66 -14.91 0.40 6.10
C GLY A 66 -15.37 1.75 5.55
N SER A 67 -14.92 2.82 6.18
CA SER A 67 -15.26 4.18 5.79
C SER A 67 -14.02 5.06 5.53
N ALA A 68 -12.83 4.48 5.52
CA ALA A 68 -11.59 5.21 5.26
C ALA A 68 -11.53 5.65 3.79
N SER A 69 -10.91 6.79 3.53
CA SER A 69 -10.65 7.26 2.17
C SER A 69 -9.34 6.68 1.64
N THR A 70 -9.12 6.79 0.32
CA THR A 70 -7.84 6.47 -0.29
C THR A 70 -6.72 7.26 0.38
N LEU A 71 -6.94 8.53 0.64
CA LEU A 71 -5.94 9.40 1.25
C LEU A 71 -5.64 9.01 2.69
N SER A 72 -6.66 8.70 3.50
CA SER A 72 -6.45 8.30 4.90
C SER A 72 -5.78 6.93 4.97
N PHE A 73 -6.12 6.00 4.10
CA PHE A 73 -5.43 4.71 3.99
C PHE A 73 -3.95 4.93 3.66
N SER A 74 -3.66 5.73 2.65
CA SER A 74 -2.29 6.02 2.22
C SER A 74 -1.49 6.72 3.30
N SER A 75 -2.10 7.66 4.04
CA SER A 75 -1.48 8.31 5.20
C SER A 75 -1.11 7.31 6.29
N ALA A 76 -2.01 6.36 6.58
CA ALA A 76 -1.75 5.32 7.57
C ALA A 76 -0.58 4.42 7.13
N VAL A 77 -0.51 4.08 5.85
CA VAL A 77 0.61 3.30 5.30
C VAL A 77 1.91 4.09 5.45
N LEU A 78 1.89 5.38 5.15
CA LEU A 78 3.08 6.23 5.28
C LEU A 78 3.57 6.29 6.72
N ASP A 79 2.66 6.43 7.69
CA ASP A 79 3.01 6.44 9.11
C ASP A 79 3.61 5.10 9.55
N ALA A 80 3.01 3.99 9.11
CA ALA A 80 3.54 2.66 9.39
C ALA A 80 4.92 2.46 8.74
N LEU A 81 5.12 2.99 7.54
CA LEU A 81 6.38 2.90 6.82
C LEU A 81 7.51 3.66 7.55
N ARG A 82 7.18 4.80 8.16
CA ARG A 82 8.16 5.56 8.95
C ARG A 82 8.68 4.79 10.16
N VAL A 83 7.87 3.90 10.72
CA VAL A 83 8.29 3.00 11.79
C VAL A 83 9.26 1.94 11.26
N GLU A 84 8.99 1.40 10.07
CA GLU A 84 9.83 0.36 9.45
C GLU A 84 11.15 0.92 8.91
N MET A 85 11.15 2.18 8.48
CA MET A 85 12.30 2.86 7.87
C MET A 85 12.49 4.24 8.51
N PRO A 86 12.90 4.29 9.79
CA PRO A 86 13.08 5.56 10.52
C PRO A 86 14.20 6.45 9.97
#